data_3ab0c31317021a4eafb4459f61b8c2b1
#
_entry.id   3ab0c31317021a4eafb4459f61b8c2b1
#
_cell.length_a   1.000
_cell.length_b   1.000
_cell.length_c   1.000
_cell.angle_alpha   90.00
_cell.angle_beta   90.00
_cell.angle_gamma   90.00
#
_symmetry.space_group_name_H-M   'P 1'
#
loop_
_entity.id
_entity.type
_entity.pdbx_description
1 polymer ?
#
loop_
_entity_poly.entity_id
_entity_poly.type
_entity_poly.pdbx_seq_one_letter_code
_entity_poly.pdbx_strand_id
1 'polypeptide(L)'
;DKVEAKLISCKSNVKVYWSGGDALINLIRSDEVVAVMAWVGSGWKVNAEKPEVKTIAATSGALGWIDTFALPKKTKAEAAAYKWINFVMRPEIAGMITDAAGNFTAAKDGDKFVEPAKRKRFQETFPPAAIDNIKWYPTVPAGLEDMEGKVLDRVQAAK
;
A
#
# COMPACT_ATOMS: atom_id res chain seq x y z
N ASP A 1 -10.98 -15.92 19.68
CA ASP A 1 -10.15 -14.75 19.55
C ASP A 1 -11.00 -13.56 19.06
N LYS A 2 -10.80 -12.35 19.64
CA LYS A 2 -11.63 -11.16 19.36
C LYS A 2 -11.54 -10.71 17.89
N VAL A 3 -10.36 -10.80 17.29
CA VAL A 3 -10.12 -10.41 15.89
C VAL A 3 -10.85 -11.36 14.96
N GLU A 4 -10.70 -12.66 15.17
CA GLU A 4 -11.37 -13.71 14.39
C GLU A 4 -12.89 -13.56 14.44
N ALA A 5 -13.46 -13.42 15.65
CA ALA A 5 -14.89 -13.22 15.83
C ALA A 5 -15.41 -11.98 15.09
N LYS A 6 -14.63 -10.88 15.12
CA LYS A 6 -14.98 -9.65 14.40
C LYS A 6 -14.94 -9.85 12.88
N LEU A 7 -13.92 -10.51 12.36
CA LEU A 7 -13.80 -10.81 10.93
C LEU A 7 -14.97 -11.69 10.45
N ILE A 8 -15.32 -12.73 11.22
CA ILE A 8 -16.47 -13.59 10.93
C ILE A 8 -17.77 -12.77 10.92
N SER A 9 -17.97 -11.88 11.88
CA SER A 9 -19.17 -11.04 11.93
C SER A 9 -19.32 -10.07 10.74
N CYS A 10 -18.23 -9.75 10.07
CA CYS A 10 -18.24 -8.90 8.89
C CYS A 10 -18.29 -9.67 7.57
N LYS A 11 -18.19 -11.01 7.61
CA LYS A 11 -17.99 -11.86 6.42
C LYS A 11 -19.12 -11.74 5.39
N SER A 12 -20.36 -11.57 5.82
CA SER A 12 -21.51 -11.40 4.92
C SER A 12 -21.39 -10.18 4.00
N ASN A 13 -20.56 -9.21 4.36
CA ASN A 13 -20.29 -8.00 3.57
C ASN A 13 -19.02 -8.13 2.73
N VAL A 14 -18.29 -9.25 2.83
CA VAL A 14 -17.03 -9.45 2.09
C VAL A 14 -17.30 -10.30 0.86
N LYS A 15 -17.18 -9.67 -0.31
CA LYS A 15 -17.32 -10.36 -1.60
C LYS A 15 -16.17 -11.33 -1.83
N VAL A 16 -14.93 -10.89 -1.58
CA VAL A 16 -13.73 -11.69 -1.85
C VAL A 16 -12.53 -11.18 -1.05
N TYR A 17 -11.64 -12.10 -0.73
CA TYR A 17 -10.29 -11.80 -0.23
C TYR A 17 -9.35 -11.84 -1.43
N TRP A 18 -8.97 -10.66 -1.93
CA TRP A 18 -8.11 -10.55 -3.12
C TRP A 18 -6.64 -10.83 -2.76
N SER A 19 -5.86 -11.34 -3.72
CA SER A 19 -4.45 -11.72 -3.55
C SER A 19 -3.48 -11.02 -4.50
N GLY A 20 -3.94 -10.04 -5.28
CA GLY A 20 -3.07 -9.32 -6.21
C GLY A 20 -3.69 -8.05 -6.74
N GLY A 21 -2.83 -7.09 -7.15
CA GLY A 21 -3.26 -5.77 -7.60
C GLY A 21 -4.19 -5.80 -8.80
N ASP A 22 -3.96 -6.70 -9.76
CA ASP A 22 -4.80 -6.80 -10.97
C ASP A 22 -6.19 -7.34 -10.63
N ALA A 23 -6.28 -8.34 -9.74
CA ALA A 23 -7.56 -8.85 -9.26
C ALA A 23 -8.36 -7.75 -8.55
N LEU A 24 -7.69 -7.00 -7.66
CA LEU A 24 -8.26 -5.84 -6.99
C LEU A 24 -8.80 -4.79 -7.97
N ILE A 25 -8.00 -4.40 -8.97
CA ILE A 25 -8.38 -3.42 -9.97
C ILE A 25 -9.60 -3.89 -10.76
N ASN A 26 -9.64 -5.16 -11.15
CA ASN A 26 -10.75 -5.72 -11.91
C ASN A 26 -12.05 -5.75 -11.10
N LEU A 27 -12.01 -6.08 -9.80
CA LEU A 27 -13.18 -6.03 -8.91
C LEU A 27 -13.82 -4.64 -8.86
N ILE A 28 -12.99 -3.59 -8.86
CA ILE A 28 -13.51 -2.21 -8.85
C ILE A 28 -14.02 -1.81 -10.24
N ARG A 29 -13.33 -2.23 -11.30
CA ARG A 29 -13.75 -1.92 -12.68
C ARG A 29 -15.10 -2.54 -13.04
N SER A 30 -15.35 -3.75 -12.58
CA SER A 30 -16.60 -4.49 -12.86
C SER A 30 -17.77 -4.09 -11.97
N ASP A 31 -17.58 -3.11 -11.07
CA ASP A 31 -18.59 -2.66 -10.10
C ASP A 31 -19.11 -3.80 -9.18
N GLU A 32 -18.32 -4.87 -9.04
CA GLU A 32 -18.68 -5.99 -8.15
C GLU A 32 -18.56 -5.63 -6.66
N VAL A 33 -17.83 -4.57 -6.35
CA VAL A 33 -17.61 -4.08 -4.98
C VAL A 33 -17.79 -2.56 -4.93
N VAL A 34 -18.34 -2.08 -3.83
CA VAL A 34 -18.55 -0.63 -3.58
C VAL A 34 -17.44 -0.02 -2.71
N ALA A 35 -16.69 -0.86 -2.00
CA ALA A 35 -15.55 -0.45 -1.19
C ALA A 35 -14.54 -1.59 -1.11
N VAL A 36 -13.28 -1.25 -1.05
CA VAL A 36 -12.20 -2.24 -0.97
C VAL A 36 -11.02 -1.65 -0.19
N MET A 37 -10.37 -2.50 0.59
CA MET A 37 -9.07 -2.17 1.17
C MET A 37 -8.01 -2.37 0.09
N ALA A 38 -7.30 -1.31 -0.29
CA ALA A 38 -6.44 -1.29 -1.47
C ALA A 38 -5.08 -0.66 -1.18
N TRP A 39 -4.09 -1.03 -1.97
CA TRP A 39 -2.90 -0.21 -2.13
C TRP A 39 -3.24 1.09 -2.84
N VAL A 40 -2.69 2.19 -2.38
CA VAL A 40 -2.97 3.53 -2.91
C VAL A 40 -2.74 3.64 -4.41
N GLY A 41 -1.66 3.05 -4.94
CA GLY A 41 -1.37 3.05 -6.37
C GLY A 41 -2.43 2.34 -7.21
N SER A 42 -3.02 1.24 -6.71
CA SER A 42 -4.12 0.54 -7.38
C SER A 42 -5.39 1.40 -7.41
N GLY A 43 -5.72 2.04 -6.29
CA GLY A 43 -6.85 2.95 -6.22
C GLY A 43 -6.71 4.15 -7.17
N TRP A 44 -5.52 4.71 -7.29
CA TRP A 44 -5.26 5.81 -8.23
C TRP A 44 -5.29 5.41 -9.70
N LYS A 45 -4.88 4.18 -10.04
CA LYS A 45 -5.04 3.65 -11.40
C LYS A 45 -6.51 3.59 -11.78
N VAL A 46 -7.35 3.05 -10.91
CA VAL A 46 -8.80 2.97 -11.17
C VAL A 46 -9.42 4.37 -11.22
N ASN A 47 -9.05 5.28 -10.32
CA ASN A 47 -9.56 6.65 -10.35
C ASN A 47 -9.25 7.39 -11.67
N ALA A 48 -8.13 7.08 -12.32
CA ALA A 48 -7.81 7.65 -13.63
C ALA A 48 -8.80 7.20 -14.73
N GLU A 49 -9.38 6.03 -14.59
CA GLU A 49 -10.35 5.45 -15.53
C GLU A 49 -11.80 5.73 -15.11
N LYS A 50 -12.07 5.71 -13.80
CA LYS A 50 -13.37 5.94 -13.15
C LYS A 50 -13.22 7.05 -12.10
N PRO A 51 -13.40 8.32 -12.47
CA PRO A 51 -13.16 9.46 -11.57
C PRO A 51 -14.05 9.49 -10.31
N GLU A 52 -15.17 8.80 -10.34
CA GLU A 52 -16.07 8.61 -9.18
C GLU A 52 -15.46 7.73 -8.09
N VAL A 53 -14.52 6.83 -8.44
CA VAL A 53 -13.81 6.00 -7.45
C VAL A 53 -12.77 6.86 -6.73
N LYS A 54 -12.88 6.94 -5.41
CA LYS A 54 -11.98 7.74 -4.57
C LYS A 54 -11.10 6.84 -3.70
N THR A 55 -9.82 7.19 -3.61
CA THR A 55 -8.92 6.64 -2.61
C THR A 55 -8.93 7.54 -1.39
N ILE A 56 -9.22 6.98 -0.24
CA ILE A 56 -9.32 7.73 1.01
C ILE A 56 -8.46 7.07 2.10
N ALA A 57 -7.88 7.89 2.96
CA ALA A 57 -7.33 7.42 4.22
C ALA A 57 -8.46 7.28 5.24
N ALA A 58 -8.60 6.11 5.85
CA ALA A 58 -9.62 5.88 6.88
C ALA A 58 -9.36 6.75 8.12
N THR A 59 -10.42 7.25 8.76
CA THR A 59 -10.30 8.05 9.99
C THR A 59 -9.70 7.28 11.16
N SER A 60 -9.82 5.95 11.15
CA SER A 60 -9.14 5.04 12.10
C SER A 60 -7.63 4.94 11.88
N GLY A 61 -7.12 5.46 10.78
CA GLY A 61 -5.74 5.41 10.34
C GLY A 61 -5.54 4.51 9.11
N ALA A 62 -4.75 4.99 8.16
CA ALA A 62 -4.27 4.16 7.05
C ALA A 62 -3.14 3.25 7.54
N LEU A 63 -2.99 2.08 6.93
CA LEU A 63 -1.83 1.22 7.16
C LEU A 63 -0.66 1.72 6.32
N GLY A 64 0.49 1.89 6.95
CA GLY A 64 1.70 2.38 6.30
C GLY A 64 2.84 1.37 6.36
N TRP A 65 3.64 1.31 5.30
CA TRP A 65 4.91 0.58 5.24
C TRP A 65 5.95 1.37 4.47
N ILE A 66 7.19 0.97 4.58
CA ILE A 66 8.31 1.55 3.85
C ILE A 66 9.06 0.42 3.16
N ASP A 67 9.18 0.50 1.83
CA ASP A 67 10.05 -0.37 1.07
C ASP A 67 11.51 0.08 1.23
N THR A 68 12.41 -0.85 1.44
CA THR A 68 13.82 -0.58 1.69
C THR A 68 14.72 -1.41 0.80
N PHE A 69 15.92 -0.90 0.53
CA PHE A 69 16.98 -1.68 -0.11
C PHE A 69 17.76 -2.45 0.96
N ALA A 70 17.97 -3.74 0.74
CA ALA A 70 18.78 -4.57 1.62
C ALA A 70 19.97 -5.17 0.85
N LEU A 71 21.15 -5.10 1.46
CA LEU A 71 22.36 -5.72 0.91
C LEU A 71 22.54 -7.10 1.55
N PRO A 72 22.61 -8.19 0.76
CA PRO A 72 22.96 -9.51 1.29
C PRO A 72 24.35 -9.49 1.95
N LYS A 73 24.48 -10.10 3.14
CA LYS A 73 25.72 -10.10 3.94
C LYS A 73 26.97 -10.53 3.19
N LYS A 74 26.83 -11.40 2.19
CA LYS A 74 27.95 -11.97 1.42
C LYS A 74 28.08 -11.36 0.01
N THR A 75 27.44 -10.23 -0.27
CA THR A 75 27.54 -9.61 -1.60
C THR A 75 28.98 -9.20 -1.90
N LYS A 76 29.42 -9.45 -3.13
CA LYS A 76 30.70 -8.94 -3.66
C LYS A 76 30.53 -7.60 -4.42
N ALA A 77 29.29 -7.14 -4.57
CA ALA A 77 28.93 -5.96 -5.35
C ALA A 77 28.51 -4.76 -4.47
N GLU A 78 29.01 -4.68 -3.23
CA GLU A 78 28.60 -3.65 -2.28
C GLU A 78 28.77 -2.22 -2.84
N ALA A 79 29.93 -1.93 -3.40
CA ALA A 79 30.20 -0.61 -3.98
C ALA A 79 29.23 -0.27 -5.13
N ALA A 80 28.85 -1.24 -5.97
CA ALA A 80 27.88 -1.06 -7.02
C ALA A 80 26.48 -0.85 -6.48
N ALA A 81 26.10 -1.60 -5.43
CA ALA A 81 24.81 -1.46 -4.77
C ALA A 81 24.64 -0.06 -4.15
N TYR A 82 25.65 0.45 -3.44
CA TYR A 82 25.58 1.82 -2.91
C TYR A 82 25.53 2.89 -4.02
N LYS A 83 26.25 2.71 -5.13
CA LYS A 83 26.12 3.62 -6.28
C LYS A 83 24.70 3.62 -6.83
N TRP A 84 24.07 2.45 -6.93
CA TRP A 84 22.68 2.31 -7.38
C TRP A 84 21.73 2.99 -6.40
N ILE A 85 21.82 2.68 -5.11
CA ILE A 85 20.95 3.27 -4.07
C ILE A 85 21.09 4.80 -4.09
N ASN A 86 22.31 5.32 -4.11
CA ASN A 86 22.54 6.77 -4.17
C ASN A 86 21.97 7.38 -5.44
N PHE A 87 21.99 6.68 -6.56
CA PHE A 87 21.42 7.16 -7.81
C PHE A 87 19.89 7.25 -7.72
N VAL A 88 19.21 6.17 -7.27
CA VAL A 88 17.74 6.15 -7.20
C VAL A 88 17.17 7.05 -6.10
N MET A 89 17.97 7.39 -5.08
CA MET A 89 17.61 8.32 -4.02
C MET A 89 17.85 9.79 -4.35
N ARG A 90 18.39 10.10 -5.53
CA ARG A 90 18.48 11.49 -6.00
C ARG A 90 17.06 12.05 -6.18
N PRO A 91 16.78 13.30 -5.77
CA PRO A 91 15.42 13.85 -5.78
C PRO A 91 14.71 13.72 -7.14
N GLU A 92 15.39 14.07 -8.22
CA GLU A 92 14.85 14.00 -9.58
C GLU A 92 14.52 12.56 -10.01
N ILE A 93 15.39 11.59 -9.67
CA ILE A 93 15.18 10.19 -10.01
C ILE A 93 14.06 9.59 -9.15
N ALA A 94 14.05 9.90 -7.87
CA ALA A 94 13.03 9.47 -6.94
C ALA A 94 11.63 9.98 -7.34
N GLY A 95 11.55 11.23 -7.83
CA GLY A 95 10.31 11.78 -8.39
C GLY A 95 9.85 11.03 -9.64
N MET A 96 10.77 10.74 -10.58
CA MET A 96 10.46 9.93 -11.78
C MET A 96 9.97 8.52 -11.41
N ILE A 97 10.60 7.87 -10.42
CA ILE A 97 10.17 6.55 -9.93
C ILE A 97 8.76 6.64 -9.32
N THR A 98 8.48 7.66 -8.53
CA THR A 98 7.14 7.92 -7.98
C THR A 98 6.10 8.05 -9.09
N ASP A 99 6.40 8.78 -10.15
CA ASP A 99 5.50 8.96 -11.29
C ASP A 99 5.23 7.66 -12.05
N ALA A 100 6.25 6.80 -12.16
CA ALA A 100 6.13 5.53 -12.86
C ALA A 100 5.43 4.44 -12.00
N ALA A 101 5.80 4.35 -10.72
CA ALA A 101 5.34 3.28 -9.84
C ALA A 101 4.02 3.59 -9.11
N GLY A 102 3.69 4.88 -8.94
CA GLY A 102 2.51 5.32 -8.19
C GLY A 102 2.66 5.21 -6.67
N ASN A 103 3.87 4.96 -6.16
CA ASN A 103 4.19 4.99 -4.73
C ASN A 103 5.05 6.20 -4.43
N PHE A 104 4.80 6.87 -3.30
CA PHE A 104 5.60 8.02 -2.92
C PHE A 104 6.98 7.63 -2.41
N THR A 105 7.95 8.51 -2.67
CA THR A 105 9.33 8.31 -2.23
C THR A 105 9.58 8.90 -0.85
N ALA A 106 10.46 8.26 -0.06
CA ALA A 106 11.03 8.81 1.16
C ALA A 106 12.29 9.66 0.91
N ALA A 107 12.73 9.81 -0.36
CA ALA A 107 13.87 10.64 -0.70
C ALA A 107 13.53 12.12 -0.44
N LYS A 108 14.40 12.80 0.32
CA LYS A 108 14.26 14.23 0.61
C LYS A 108 14.12 15.03 -0.68
N ASP A 109 13.16 15.93 -0.73
CA ASP A 109 12.84 16.79 -1.87
C ASP A 109 12.40 16.05 -3.15
N GLY A 110 12.23 14.73 -3.13
CA GLY A 110 11.77 13.94 -4.29
C GLY A 110 10.37 14.32 -4.74
N ASP A 111 9.51 14.74 -3.82
CA ASP A 111 8.15 15.22 -4.11
C ASP A 111 8.10 16.44 -5.03
N LYS A 112 9.16 17.25 -5.05
CA LYS A 112 9.28 18.44 -5.93
C LYS A 112 9.36 18.07 -7.40
N PHE A 113 9.80 16.85 -7.71
CA PHE A 113 9.97 16.32 -9.07
C PHE A 113 8.83 15.38 -9.48
N VAL A 114 7.83 15.19 -8.63
CA VAL A 114 6.60 14.46 -8.95
C VAL A 114 5.67 15.37 -9.76
N GLU A 115 4.99 14.79 -10.75
CA GLU A 115 3.97 15.49 -11.54
C GLU A 115 2.97 16.23 -10.62
N PRO A 116 2.70 17.53 -10.86
CA PRO A 116 1.88 18.35 -9.98
C PRO A 116 0.50 17.76 -9.68
N ALA A 117 -0.16 17.14 -10.68
CA ALA A 117 -1.45 16.52 -10.50
C ALA A 117 -1.40 15.30 -9.56
N LYS A 118 -0.34 14.49 -9.64
CA LYS A 118 -0.13 13.34 -8.74
C LYS A 118 0.20 13.80 -7.33
N ARG A 119 1.05 14.82 -7.19
CA ARG A 119 1.36 15.41 -5.88
C ARG A 119 0.11 15.98 -5.21
N LYS A 120 -0.73 16.71 -5.95
CA LYS A 120 -2.00 17.23 -5.47
C LYS A 120 -2.91 16.09 -5.00
N ARG A 121 -3.06 15.04 -5.81
CA ARG A 121 -3.86 13.86 -5.48
C ARG A 121 -3.39 13.18 -4.18
N PHE A 122 -2.07 13.07 -3.99
CA PHE A 122 -1.52 12.54 -2.74
C PHE A 122 -1.93 13.40 -1.54
N GLN A 123 -1.79 14.73 -1.64
CA GLN A 123 -2.14 15.65 -0.56
C GLN A 123 -3.64 15.61 -0.24
N GLU A 124 -4.49 15.43 -1.25
CA GLU A 124 -5.94 15.25 -1.07
C GLU A 124 -6.29 13.91 -0.41
N THR A 125 -5.60 12.84 -0.79
CA THR A 125 -5.80 11.50 -0.19
C THR A 125 -5.27 11.43 1.24
N PHE A 126 -4.12 12.06 1.49
CA PHE A 126 -3.41 12.07 2.76
C PHE A 126 -3.15 13.50 3.24
N PRO A 127 -4.16 14.21 3.73
CA PRO A 127 -3.94 15.48 4.41
C PRO A 127 -3.07 15.27 5.67
N PRO A 128 -2.44 16.32 6.23
CA PRO A 128 -1.50 16.20 7.35
C PRO A 128 -2.03 15.34 8.50
N ALA A 129 -3.28 15.54 8.90
CA ALA A 129 -3.90 14.76 9.98
C ALA A 129 -4.01 13.25 9.65
N ALA A 130 -4.17 12.87 8.37
CA ALA A 130 -4.18 11.48 7.96
C ALA A 130 -2.77 10.87 7.98
N ILE A 131 -1.75 11.67 7.62
CA ILE A 131 -0.33 11.26 7.71
C ILE A 131 0.06 11.00 9.16
N ASP A 132 -0.30 11.92 10.07
CA ASP A 132 -0.02 11.79 11.50
C ASP A 132 -0.72 10.57 12.12
N ASN A 133 -1.83 10.13 11.54
CA ASN A 133 -2.61 8.99 12.01
C ASN A 133 -2.25 7.66 11.31
N ILE A 134 -1.21 7.62 10.48
CA ILE A 134 -0.76 6.38 9.84
C ILE A 134 -0.38 5.35 10.92
N LYS A 135 -0.89 4.13 10.75
CA LYS A 135 -0.52 2.98 11.58
C LYS A 135 0.56 2.20 10.86
N TRP A 136 1.79 2.41 11.28
CA TRP A 136 2.96 1.73 10.71
C TRP A 136 2.99 0.27 11.13
N TYR A 137 3.35 -0.61 10.19
CA TYR A 137 3.55 -2.02 10.50
C TYR A 137 4.66 -2.18 11.55
N PRO A 138 4.38 -2.82 12.69
CA PRO A 138 5.40 -3.13 13.68
C PRO A 138 6.33 -4.24 13.18
N THR A 139 7.41 -4.49 13.93
CA THR A 139 8.22 -5.69 13.72
C THR A 139 7.34 -6.93 13.91
N VAL A 140 7.38 -7.83 12.94
CA VAL A 140 6.59 -9.06 12.95
C VAL A 140 7.23 -10.06 13.93
N PRO A 141 6.55 -10.46 15.03
CA PRO A 141 7.04 -11.50 15.92
C PRO A 141 7.10 -12.86 15.22
N ALA A 142 8.03 -13.70 15.64
CA ALA A 142 8.11 -15.06 15.13
C ALA A 142 6.79 -15.83 15.34
N GLY A 143 6.30 -16.47 14.30
CA GLY A 143 5.06 -17.26 14.32
C GLY A 143 3.77 -16.46 14.12
N LEU A 144 3.82 -15.13 14.01
CA LEU A 144 2.63 -14.33 13.74
C LEU A 144 2.01 -14.66 12.38
N GLU A 145 2.83 -14.80 11.34
CA GLU A 145 2.35 -15.12 9.98
C GLU A 145 1.59 -16.45 9.94
N ASP A 146 2.10 -17.48 10.62
CA ASP A 146 1.41 -18.77 10.73
C ASP A 146 0.07 -18.65 11.47
N MET A 147 0.02 -17.80 12.49
CA MET A 147 -1.20 -17.54 13.27
C MET A 147 -2.22 -16.79 12.40
N GLU A 148 -1.81 -15.76 11.70
CA GLU A 148 -2.66 -14.97 10.81
C GLU A 148 -3.23 -15.83 9.68
N GLY A 149 -2.41 -16.69 9.06
CA GLY A 149 -2.85 -17.64 8.06
C GLY A 149 -3.95 -18.57 8.57
N LYS A 150 -3.75 -19.18 9.74
CA LYS A 150 -4.75 -20.05 10.38
C LYS A 150 -6.05 -19.31 10.74
N VAL A 151 -5.96 -18.06 11.18
CA VAL A 151 -7.15 -17.24 11.46
C VAL A 151 -7.90 -16.94 10.16
N LEU A 152 -7.20 -16.56 9.11
CA LEU A 152 -7.79 -16.28 7.80
C LEU A 152 -8.51 -17.51 7.23
N ASP A 153 -7.89 -18.68 7.30
CA ASP A 153 -8.48 -19.95 6.85
C ASP A 153 -9.81 -20.22 7.59
N ARG A 154 -9.83 -20.04 8.92
CA ARG A 154 -11.08 -20.22 9.70
C ARG A 154 -12.14 -19.18 9.38
N VAL A 155 -11.75 -17.92 9.16
CA VAL A 155 -12.67 -16.86 8.73
C VAL A 155 -13.27 -17.18 7.36
N GLN A 156 -12.45 -17.66 6.42
CA GLN A 156 -12.93 -18.04 5.10
C GLN A 156 -13.84 -19.28 5.12
N ALA A 157 -13.57 -20.23 6.01
CA ALA A 157 -14.37 -21.45 6.18
C ALA A 157 -15.67 -21.24 6.98
N ALA A 158 -15.78 -20.19 7.80
CA ALA A 158 -16.97 -19.92 8.59
C ALA A 158 -18.21 -19.76 7.70
N LYS A 159 -19.36 -20.26 8.17
CA LYS A 159 -20.65 -20.15 7.46
C LYS A 159 -21.38 -18.86 7.81
#